data_ee7de554f44c3307ab2a0207f663fd7c
#
_entry.id   ee7de554f44c3307ab2a0207f663fd7c
#
_cell.length_a   1.000
_cell.length_b   1.000
_cell.length_c   1.000
_cell.angle_alpha   90.00
_cell.angle_beta   90.00
_cell.angle_gamma   90.00
#
_symmetry.space_group_name_H-M   'P 1'
#
loop_
_entity.id
_entity.type
_entity.pdbx_description
1 polymer ?
#
loop_
_entity_poly.entity_id
_entity_poly.type
_entity_poly.pdbx_seq_one_letter_code
_entity_poly.pdbx_strand_id
1 'polypeptide(L)'
;MLRYKLIASDFDGTLRRSDGTVSEETKRVVNEFISRGGIFAICTGRMTLSILPHARVLGLKGLLVAYQGGVIRDIESGAFLRDLRIPNADAVMLCEFLEKDGYHVHAYDG
;
A
#
# COMPACT_ATOMS: atom_id res chain seq x y z
N MET A 1 -13.14 23.94 6.41
CA MET A 1 -11.72 23.64 6.17
C MET A 1 -11.31 22.39 6.93
N LEU A 2 -10.57 21.49 6.31
CA LEU A 2 -10.05 20.30 6.98
C LEU A 2 -8.93 20.68 7.95
N ARG A 3 -8.98 20.15 9.17
CA ARG A 3 -7.91 20.34 10.17
C ARG A 3 -6.61 19.66 9.74
N TYR A 4 -6.73 18.50 9.11
CA TYR A 4 -5.60 17.73 8.56
C TYR A 4 -5.77 17.62 7.05
N LYS A 5 -4.67 17.76 6.32
CA LYS A 5 -4.66 17.66 4.85
C LYS A 5 -4.35 16.25 4.35
N LEU A 6 -3.65 15.47 5.16
CA LEU A 6 -3.25 14.10 4.86
C LEU A 6 -3.58 13.20 6.05
N ILE A 7 -4.14 12.03 5.76
CA ILE A 7 -4.26 10.91 6.68
C ILE A 7 -3.52 9.72 6.06
N ALA A 8 -2.55 9.18 6.77
CA ALA A 8 -1.88 7.93 6.42
C ALA A 8 -2.30 6.84 7.41
N SER A 9 -2.79 5.72 6.90
CA SER A 9 -3.30 4.61 7.70
C SER A 9 -2.63 3.30 7.29
N ASP A 10 -2.23 2.51 8.29
CA ASP A 10 -1.96 1.10 8.07
C ASP A 10 -3.23 0.37 7.61
N PHE A 11 -3.07 -0.75 6.92
CA PHE A 11 -4.21 -1.51 6.39
C PHE A 11 -4.58 -2.67 7.29
N ASP A 12 -3.71 -3.66 7.42
CA ASP A 12 -3.98 -4.89 8.18
C ASP A 12 -4.04 -4.62 9.69
N GLY A 13 -5.17 -4.97 10.31
CA GLY A 13 -5.39 -4.77 11.74
C GLY A 13 -5.66 -3.32 12.15
N THR A 14 -5.71 -2.38 11.21
CA THR A 14 -6.02 -0.96 11.46
C THR A 14 -7.24 -0.54 10.66
N LEU A 15 -7.11 -0.31 9.36
CA LEU A 15 -8.25 0.01 8.48
C LEU A 15 -9.10 -1.24 8.20
N ARG A 16 -8.44 -2.36 7.93
CA ARG A 16 -9.02 -3.69 7.75
C ARG A 16 -9.12 -4.39 9.09
N ARG A 17 -10.31 -4.86 9.42
CA ARG A 17 -10.59 -5.64 10.63
C ARG A 17 -9.97 -7.04 10.56
N SER A 18 -9.91 -7.72 11.72
CA SER A 18 -9.42 -9.10 11.82
C SER A 18 -10.25 -10.11 11.02
N ASP A 19 -11.54 -9.82 10.78
CA ASP A 19 -12.43 -10.63 9.94
C ASP A 19 -12.21 -10.41 8.42
N GLY A 20 -11.29 -9.55 8.04
CA GLY A 20 -10.95 -9.26 6.66
C GLY A 20 -11.78 -8.15 6.01
N THR A 21 -12.65 -7.50 6.76
CA THR A 21 -13.54 -6.45 6.25
C THR A 21 -13.07 -5.03 6.60
N VAL A 22 -13.52 -4.07 5.80
CA VAL A 22 -13.50 -2.64 6.14
C VAL A 22 -14.95 -2.20 6.30
N SER A 23 -15.29 -1.55 7.40
CA SER A 23 -16.69 -1.15 7.64
C SER A 23 -17.19 -0.14 6.62
N GLU A 24 -18.49 -0.18 6.31
CA GLU A 24 -19.13 0.82 5.43
C GLU A 24 -18.96 2.23 5.99
N GLU A 25 -19.00 2.38 7.32
CA GLU A 25 -18.77 3.67 7.98
C GLU A 25 -17.36 4.17 7.73
N THR A 26 -16.32 3.31 7.85
CA THR A 26 -14.95 3.69 7.55
C THR A 26 -14.79 4.11 6.09
N LYS A 27 -15.34 3.34 5.16
CA LYS A 27 -15.32 3.69 3.72
C LYS A 27 -15.99 5.04 3.46
N ARG A 28 -17.15 5.27 4.05
CA ARG A 28 -17.89 6.51 3.93
C ARG A 28 -17.07 7.71 4.41
N VAL A 29 -16.51 7.62 5.62
CA VAL A 29 -15.72 8.71 6.23
C VAL A 29 -14.46 9.00 5.45
N VAL A 30 -13.73 7.96 5.00
CA VAL A 30 -12.53 8.12 4.17
C VAL A 30 -12.87 8.83 2.85
N ASN A 31 -13.92 8.38 2.16
CA ASN A 31 -14.34 9.00 0.91
C ASN A 31 -14.87 10.43 1.10
N GLU A 32 -15.55 10.70 2.21
CA GLU A 32 -15.97 12.07 2.55
C GLU A 32 -14.75 12.98 2.79
N PHE A 33 -13.73 12.49 3.52
CA PHE A 33 -12.49 13.24 3.73
C PHE A 33 -11.82 13.60 2.40
N ILE A 34 -11.73 12.63 1.47
CA ILE A 34 -11.14 12.85 0.14
C ILE A 34 -11.98 13.85 -0.67
N SER A 35 -13.31 13.73 -0.64
CA SER A 35 -14.21 14.66 -1.36
C SER A 35 -14.10 16.12 -0.90
N ARG A 36 -13.67 16.32 0.34
CA ARG A 36 -13.39 17.65 0.89
C ARG A 36 -11.97 18.17 0.58
N GLY A 37 -11.23 17.48 -0.28
CA GLY A 37 -9.86 17.84 -0.69
C GLY A 37 -8.75 17.28 0.21
N GLY A 38 -9.07 16.34 1.09
CA GLY A 38 -8.07 15.61 1.86
C GLY A 38 -7.36 14.53 1.03
N ILE A 39 -6.14 14.21 1.40
CA ILE A 39 -5.37 13.10 0.82
C ILE A 39 -5.42 11.93 1.81
N PHE A 40 -5.87 10.77 1.37
CA PHE A 40 -5.85 9.55 2.15
C PHE A 40 -4.84 8.58 1.57
N ALA A 41 -3.94 8.06 2.42
CA ALA A 41 -2.92 7.11 2.03
C ALA A 41 -3.06 5.81 2.83
N ILE A 42 -3.16 4.68 2.13
CA ILE A 42 -3.00 3.35 2.73
C ILE A 42 -1.52 3.01 2.70
N CYS A 43 -0.93 2.74 3.86
CA CYS A 43 0.47 2.39 4.02
C CYS A 43 0.59 0.93 4.46
N THR A 44 1.31 0.11 3.69
CA THR A 44 1.41 -1.32 3.93
C THR A 44 2.76 -1.89 3.49
N GLY A 45 3.20 -2.96 4.15
CA GLY A 45 4.32 -3.78 3.69
C GLY A 45 3.96 -4.73 2.55
N ARG A 46 2.66 -4.88 2.23
CA ARG A 46 2.22 -5.75 1.15
C ARG A 46 2.71 -5.27 -0.22
N MET A 47 2.85 -6.21 -1.16
CA MET A 47 3.08 -5.89 -2.57
C MET A 47 1.83 -5.27 -3.21
N THR A 48 2.03 -4.45 -4.23
CA THR A 48 0.95 -3.75 -4.93
C THR A 48 -0.12 -4.70 -5.47
N LEU A 49 0.29 -5.80 -6.11
CA LEU A 49 -0.64 -6.80 -6.67
C LEU A 49 -1.54 -7.43 -5.61
N SER A 50 -1.08 -7.51 -4.36
CA SER A 50 -1.87 -8.05 -3.25
C SER A 50 -2.91 -7.07 -2.74
N ILE A 51 -2.56 -5.79 -2.62
CA ILE A 51 -3.40 -4.81 -1.92
C ILE A 51 -4.31 -3.99 -2.83
N LEU A 52 -3.85 -3.64 -4.03
CA LEU A 52 -4.60 -2.76 -4.94
C LEU A 52 -5.98 -3.30 -5.33
N PRO A 53 -6.15 -4.59 -5.66
CA PRO A 53 -7.47 -5.16 -5.91
C PRO A 53 -8.41 -5.03 -4.70
N HIS A 54 -7.91 -5.29 -3.50
CA HIS A 54 -8.70 -5.15 -2.27
C HIS A 54 -9.14 -3.70 -2.04
N ALA A 55 -8.24 -2.74 -2.19
CA ALA A 55 -8.55 -1.33 -2.03
C ALA A 55 -9.64 -0.88 -3.02
N ARG A 56 -9.59 -1.35 -4.26
CA ARG A 56 -10.58 -1.04 -5.30
C ARG A 56 -11.95 -1.66 -5.00
N VAL A 57 -11.99 -2.95 -4.65
CA VAL A 57 -13.25 -3.65 -4.30
C VAL A 57 -13.92 -2.99 -3.09
N LEU A 58 -13.13 -2.53 -2.13
CA LEU A 58 -13.63 -1.82 -0.96
C LEU A 58 -14.05 -0.37 -1.25
N GLY A 59 -13.87 0.10 -2.48
CA GLY A 59 -14.21 1.47 -2.88
C GLY A 59 -13.33 2.52 -2.20
N LEU A 60 -12.14 2.15 -1.77
CA LEU A 60 -11.17 3.08 -1.19
C LEU A 60 -10.51 3.90 -2.29
N LYS A 61 -10.34 5.18 -2.02
CA LYS A 61 -9.71 6.16 -2.91
C LYS A 61 -8.45 6.73 -2.26
N GLY A 62 -7.65 7.43 -3.06
CA GLY A 62 -6.44 8.09 -2.60
C GLY A 62 -5.17 7.32 -2.95
N LEU A 63 -4.17 7.38 -2.09
CA LEU A 63 -2.85 6.83 -2.37
C LEU A 63 -2.65 5.46 -1.74
N LEU A 64 -1.95 4.59 -2.45
CA LEU A 64 -1.43 3.33 -1.95
C LEU A 64 0.10 3.43 -1.83
N VAL A 65 0.59 3.31 -0.60
CA VAL A 65 2.02 3.20 -0.27
C VAL A 65 2.30 1.73 0.04
N ALA A 66 2.89 1.03 -0.92
CA ALA A 66 3.18 -0.40 -0.85
C ALA A 66 4.68 -0.67 -0.64
N TYR A 67 5.05 -1.91 -0.36
CA TYR A 67 6.44 -2.33 -0.12
C TYR A 67 7.16 -1.44 0.90
N GLN A 68 6.50 -1.09 2.01
CA GLN A 68 7.05 -0.20 3.05
C GLN A 68 7.51 1.16 2.53
N GLY A 69 6.88 1.67 1.48
CA GLY A 69 7.21 2.97 0.89
C GLY A 69 8.03 2.92 -0.40
N GLY A 70 8.41 1.73 -0.88
CA GLY A 70 9.12 1.58 -2.16
C GLY A 70 8.29 1.98 -3.37
N VAL A 71 6.98 1.77 -3.29
CA VAL A 71 6.03 2.10 -4.36
C VAL A 71 4.91 2.97 -3.82
N ILE A 72 4.57 4.05 -4.54
CA ILE A 72 3.38 4.87 -4.28
C ILE A 72 2.57 4.93 -5.56
N ARG A 73 1.29 4.56 -5.47
CA ARG A 73 0.35 4.58 -6.60
C ARG A 73 -0.95 5.27 -6.22
N ASP A 74 -1.60 5.85 -7.21
CA ASP A 74 -2.99 6.26 -7.09
C ASP A 74 -3.90 5.02 -7.22
N ILE A 75 -4.85 4.86 -6.29
CA ILE A 75 -5.71 3.66 -6.22
C ILE A 75 -6.67 3.60 -7.41
N GLU A 76 -7.22 4.73 -7.83
CA GLU A 76 -8.23 4.79 -8.89
C GLU A 76 -7.60 4.61 -10.28
N SER A 77 -6.60 5.41 -10.60
CA SER A 77 -5.95 5.39 -11.93
C SER A 77 -4.87 4.31 -12.05
N GLY A 78 -4.29 3.88 -10.92
CA GLY A 78 -3.14 3.00 -10.91
C GLY A 78 -1.82 3.69 -11.29
N ALA A 79 -1.82 5.02 -11.46
CA ALA A 79 -0.63 5.78 -11.82
C ALA A 79 0.44 5.69 -10.72
N PHE A 80 1.70 5.53 -11.14
CA PHE A 80 2.83 5.56 -10.24
C PHE A 80 3.23 6.99 -9.90
N LEU A 81 3.30 7.31 -8.59
CA LEU A 81 3.89 8.54 -8.08
C LEU A 81 5.34 8.30 -7.65
N ARG A 82 5.66 7.07 -7.26
CA ARG A 82 7.00 6.62 -6.88
C ARG A 82 7.15 5.14 -7.20
N ASP A 83 8.29 4.78 -7.76
CA ASP A 83 8.69 3.40 -8.02
C ASP A 83 10.20 3.27 -7.78
N LEU A 84 10.58 2.92 -6.54
CA LEU A 84 11.97 2.69 -6.16
C LEU A 84 12.25 1.20 -6.15
N ARG A 85 13.22 0.79 -6.96
CA ARG A 85 13.65 -0.59 -7.09
C ARG A 85 15.08 -0.77 -6.61
N ILE A 86 15.37 -1.94 -6.06
CA ILE A 86 16.73 -2.37 -5.78
C ILE A 86 17.41 -2.66 -7.12
N PRO A 87 18.63 -2.17 -7.37
CA PRO A 87 19.38 -2.55 -8.56
C PRO A 87 19.49 -4.07 -8.70
N ASN A 88 19.31 -4.59 -9.92
CA ASN A 88 19.20 -6.04 -10.12
C ASN A 88 20.43 -6.81 -9.61
N ALA A 89 21.64 -6.26 -9.80
CA ALA A 89 22.87 -6.88 -9.30
C ALA A 89 22.89 -7.01 -7.77
N ASP A 90 22.41 -5.98 -7.07
CA ASP A 90 22.32 -5.98 -5.61
C ASP A 90 21.25 -6.96 -5.12
N ALA A 91 20.12 -7.04 -5.81
CA ALA A 91 19.05 -7.99 -5.48
C ALA A 91 19.53 -9.44 -5.64
N VAL A 92 20.21 -9.78 -6.72
CA VAL A 92 20.79 -11.11 -6.95
C VAL A 92 21.81 -11.45 -5.86
N MET A 93 22.73 -10.53 -5.58
CA MET A 93 23.75 -10.73 -4.53
C MET A 93 23.11 -10.97 -3.17
N LEU A 94 22.09 -10.21 -2.80
CA LEU A 94 21.38 -10.38 -1.53
C LEU A 94 20.65 -11.73 -1.45
N CYS A 95 19.96 -12.14 -2.52
CA CYS A 95 19.30 -13.44 -2.58
C CYS A 95 20.31 -14.58 -2.41
N GLU A 96 21.40 -14.57 -3.17
CA GLU A 96 22.45 -15.59 -3.05
C GLU A 96 23.10 -15.65 -1.67
N PHE A 97 23.33 -14.48 -1.06
CA PHE A 97 23.90 -14.40 0.29
C PHE A 97 22.96 -15.03 1.34
N LEU A 98 21.68 -14.70 1.30
CA LEU A 98 20.69 -15.18 2.25
C LEU A 98 20.38 -16.68 2.06
N GLU A 99 20.29 -17.15 0.82
CA GLU A 99 20.05 -18.55 0.50
C GLU A 99 21.17 -19.48 1.00
N LYS A 100 22.42 -19.03 0.98
CA LYS A 100 23.56 -19.82 1.52
C LYS A 100 23.40 -20.17 3.00
N ASP A 101 22.77 -19.28 3.76
CA ASP A 101 22.51 -19.47 5.18
C ASP A 101 21.14 -20.14 5.46
N GLY A 102 20.45 -20.61 4.41
CA GLY A 102 19.18 -21.32 4.50
C GLY A 102 17.97 -20.42 4.76
N TYR A 103 18.07 -19.11 4.57
CA TYR A 103 16.94 -18.21 4.68
C TYR A 103 16.02 -18.30 3.47
N HIS A 104 14.73 -18.26 3.75
CA HIS A 104 13.71 -18.15 2.68
C HIS A 104 13.62 -16.70 2.21
N VAL A 105 13.79 -16.46 0.92
CA VAL A 105 13.85 -15.12 0.32
C VAL A 105 12.69 -14.94 -0.63
N HIS A 106 11.99 -13.82 -0.50
CA HIS A 106 11.00 -13.37 -1.46
C HIS A 106 11.51 -12.13 -2.20
N ALA A 107 11.63 -12.21 -3.50
CA ALA A 107 11.86 -11.07 -4.38
C ALA A 107 10.61 -10.84 -5.25
N TYR A 108 10.26 -9.59 -5.46
CA TYR A 108 9.09 -9.21 -6.24
C TYR A 108 9.55 -8.44 -7.47
N ASP A 109 9.04 -8.83 -8.63
CA ASP A 109 9.27 -8.16 -9.91
C ASP A 109 7.95 -7.56 -10.41
N GLY A 110 7.68 -6.31 -10.09
CA GLY A 110 6.52 -5.56 -10.58
C GLY A 110 5.44 -5.29 -9.55
#